data_78c0ded1d375efa1b68ee6f655ed4cc9
#
_entry.id   78c0ded1d375efa1b68ee6f655ed4cc9
#
_cell.length_a   1.000
_cell.length_b   1.000
_cell.length_c   1.000
_cell.angle_alpha   90.00
_cell.angle_beta   90.00
_cell.angle_gamma   90.00
#
_symmetry.space_group_name_H-M   'P 1'
#
loop_
_entity.id
_entity.type
_entity.pdbx_description
1 polymer ?
#
loop_
_entity_poly.entity_id
_entity_poly.type
_entity_poly.pdbx_seq_one_letter_code
_entity_poly.pdbx_strand_id
1 'polypeptide(L)'
;MTKRKEYKLGDVLAVRYGKDHKPLGNGQYPVYGSGGIMRYADRYLYDKESILIPRKGSLNNIFYQEGPFWTVDTMFWTEIDKAKVEPKFLFYQLTLVDLENLNVGSAVPSLTVPVINDIDITLPPLDEQKRIAGVLSSLDDKIDLLNRENE
;
A
#
# COMPACT_ATOMS: atom_id res chain seq x y z
N MET A 1 -1.55 22.41 -20.40
CA MET A 1 -1.95 21.00 -20.40
C MET A 1 -0.94 20.16 -19.65
N THR A 2 -1.41 19.44 -18.63
CA THR A 2 -0.55 18.65 -17.77
C THR A 2 -0.15 17.36 -18.48
N LYS A 3 1.14 17.14 -18.66
CA LYS A 3 1.63 15.90 -19.27
C LYS A 3 1.73 14.83 -18.23
N ARG A 4 1.04 13.71 -18.46
CA ARG A 4 1.24 12.49 -17.68
C ARG A 4 2.37 11.68 -18.30
N LYS A 5 3.20 11.11 -17.44
CA LYS A 5 4.29 10.23 -17.87
C LYS A 5 4.02 8.82 -17.39
N GLU A 6 4.45 7.86 -18.22
CA GLU A 6 4.35 6.44 -17.89
C GLU A 6 5.60 5.98 -17.15
N TYR A 7 5.39 5.19 -16.11
CA TYR A 7 6.44 4.58 -15.30
C TYR A 7 6.06 3.15 -14.99
N LYS A 8 7.05 2.37 -14.61
CA LYS A 8 6.81 1.11 -13.90
C LYS A 8 6.75 1.40 -12.41
N LEU A 9 5.96 0.63 -11.66
CA LEU A 9 5.83 0.83 -10.22
C LEU A 9 7.20 0.75 -9.52
N GLY A 10 8.07 -0.18 -9.96
CA GLY A 10 9.43 -0.30 -9.44
C GLY A 10 10.32 0.91 -9.65
N ASP A 11 9.93 1.85 -10.51
CA ASP A 11 10.69 3.09 -10.72
C ASP A 11 10.48 4.09 -9.58
N VAL A 12 9.40 3.98 -8.83
CA VAL A 12 9.00 4.97 -7.82
C VAL A 12 8.95 4.41 -6.39
N LEU A 13 9.11 3.10 -6.22
CA LEU A 13 9.17 2.47 -4.91
C LEU A 13 10.00 1.20 -4.93
N ALA A 14 10.40 0.75 -3.75
CA ALA A 14 11.05 -0.55 -3.56
C ALA A 14 10.12 -1.45 -2.76
N VAL A 15 9.89 -2.67 -3.26
CA VAL A 15 9.05 -3.67 -2.60
C VAL A 15 9.91 -4.46 -1.61
N ARG A 16 9.44 -4.57 -0.37
CA ARG A 16 10.14 -5.28 0.71
C ARG A 16 9.29 -6.40 1.26
N TYR A 17 9.95 -7.44 1.79
CA TYR A 17 9.27 -8.60 2.38
C TYR A 17 8.87 -8.32 3.83
N GLY A 18 7.68 -8.78 4.20
CA GLY A 18 7.28 -8.87 5.60
C GLY A 18 8.04 -10.00 6.31
N LYS A 19 7.85 -10.08 7.62
CA LYS A 19 8.55 -11.07 8.46
C LYS A 19 7.57 -11.69 9.45
N ASP A 20 7.88 -12.92 9.87
CA ASP A 20 7.10 -13.62 10.89
C ASP A 20 6.96 -12.75 12.15
N HIS A 21 5.72 -12.60 12.63
CA HIS A 21 5.40 -11.79 13.80
C HIS A 21 5.38 -12.56 15.12
N LYS A 22 5.49 -13.88 15.07
CA LYS A 22 5.36 -14.73 16.28
C LYS A 22 6.34 -14.36 17.39
N PRO A 23 7.60 -13.99 17.09
CA PRO A 23 8.55 -13.62 18.15
C PRO A 23 8.24 -12.29 18.84
N LEU A 24 7.32 -11.49 18.32
CA LEU A 24 7.06 -10.14 18.83
C LEU A 24 6.15 -10.17 20.05
N GLY A 25 6.44 -9.30 21.03
CA GLY A 25 5.55 -9.03 22.14
C GLY A 25 4.41 -8.12 21.74
N ASN A 26 3.45 -7.94 22.67
CA ASN A 26 2.34 -7.02 22.47
C ASN A 26 2.79 -5.56 22.63
N GLY A 27 2.21 -4.65 21.84
CA GLY A 27 2.59 -3.26 21.86
C GLY A 27 1.59 -2.38 21.13
N GLN A 28 2.09 -1.33 20.46
CA GLN A 28 1.27 -0.29 19.84
C GLN A 28 1.34 -0.26 18.32
N TYR A 29 2.25 -1.03 17.72
CA TYR A 29 2.46 -0.97 16.27
C TYR A 29 1.59 -1.97 15.55
N PRO A 30 0.78 -1.53 14.56
CA PRO A 30 -0.12 -2.45 13.85
C PRO A 30 0.68 -3.48 13.06
N VAL A 31 0.22 -4.73 13.11
CA VAL A 31 0.76 -5.85 12.36
C VAL A 31 -0.26 -6.24 11.30
N TYR A 32 0.14 -6.08 10.03
CA TYR A 32 -0.74 -6.34 8.90
C TYR A 32 -0.54 -7.72 8.32
N GLY A 33 -1.65 -8.41 8.10
CA GLY A 33 -1.73 -9.55 7.21
C GLY A 33 -2.59 -9.19 6.00
N SER A 34 -2.85 -10.15 5.10
CA SER A 34 -3.64 -9.89 3.89
C SER A 34 -5.10 -9.52 4.19
N GLY A 35 -5.60 -9.81 5.37
CA GLY A 35 -6.94 -9.43 5.82
C GLY A 35 -7.00 -8.13 6.60
N GLY A 36 -5.88 -7.44 6.79
CA GLY A 36 -5.80 -6.20 7.56
C GLY A 36 -4.98 -6.34 8.83
N ILE A 37 -5.24 -5.48 9.81
CA ILE A 37 -4.51 -5.50 11.09
C ILE A 37 -4.91 -6.75 11.88
N MET A 38 -3.91 -7.57 12.23
CA MET A 38 -4.10 -8.81 12.98
C MET A 38 -3.92 -8.62 14.49
N ARG A 39 -2.97 -7.77 14.87
CA ARG A 39 -2.61 -7.50 16.27
C ARG A 39 -1.75 -6.24 16.32
N TYR A 40 -1.33 -5.86 17.53
CA TYR A 40 -0.38 -4.77 17.75
C TYR A 40 0.84 -5.31 18.47
N ALA A 41 2.03 -4.97 17.97
CA ALA A 41 3.30 -5.49 18.45
C ALA A 41 4.18 -4.41 19.06
N ASP A 42 5.25 -4.84 19.73
CA ASP A 42 6.20 -3.96 20.41
C ASP A 42 7.35 -3.49 19.51
N ARG A 43 7.40 -3.96 18.27
CA ARG A 43 8.42 -3.58 17.29
C ARG A 43 7.78 -3.27 15.94
N TYR A 44 8.50 -2.54 15.10
CA TYR A 44 8.06 -2.20 13.74
C TYR A 44 9.16 -2.51 12.72
N LEU A 45 8.77 -2.71 11.46
CA LEU A 45 9.70 -2.89 10.34
C LEU A 45 10.08 -1.56 9.70
N TYR A 46 9.14 -0.62 9.66
CA TYR A 46 9.31 0.64 8.96
C TYR A 46 8.43 1.71 9.61
N ASP A 47 8.89 2.95 9.63
CA ASP A 47 8.22 4.03 10.36
C ASP A 47 7.78 5.20 9.48
N LYS A 48 7.80 5.00 8.16
CA LYS A 48 7.38 6.04 7.19
C LYS A 48 6.16 5.58 6.42
N GLU A 49 5.58 6.50 5.63
CA GLU A 49 4.44 6.17 4.77
C GLU A 49 4.78 5.00 3.84
N SER A 50 3.87 4.06 3.76
CA SER A 50 4.05 2.86 2.95
C SER A 50 2.73 2.37 2.39
N ILE A 51 2.79 1.73 1.23
CA ILE A 51 1.68 0.98 0.66
C ILE A 51 1.98 -0.48 0.88
N LEU A 52 1.03 -1.20 1.48
CA LEU A 52 1.18 -2.59 1.84
C LEU A 52 0.43 -3.44 0.82
N ILE A 53 1.12 -4.41 0.23
CA ILE A 53 0.61 -5.20 -0.90
C ILE A 53 0.64 -6.67 -0.52
N PRO A 54 -0.48 -7.41 -0.68
CA PRO A 54 -0.47 -8.84 -0.38
C PRO A 54 0.51 -9.62 -1.24
N ARG A 55 1.24 -10.51 -0.61
CA ARG A 55 2.06 -11.49 -1.30
C ARG A 55 1.26 -12.75 -1.59
N LYS A 56 0.38 -13.15 -0.66
CA LYS A 56 -0.50 -14.30 -0.78
C LYS A 56 -1.87 -13.98 -0.19
N GLY A 57 -2.89 -14.62 -0.72
CA GLY A 57 -4.25 -14.50 -0.21
C GLY A 57 -5.11 -13.56 -1.07
N SER A 58 -5.75 -12.59 -0.45
CA SER A 58 -6.63 -11.63 -1.13
C SER A 58 -5.82 -10.51 -1.76
N LEU A 59 -5.39 -10.70 -3.00
CA LEU A 59 -4.37 -9.86 -3.66
C LEU A 59 -4.81 -8.41 -3.88
N ASN A 60 -6.10 -8.11 -3.95
CA ASN A 60 -6.59 -6.74 -4.10
C ASN A 60 -6.68 -5.96 -2.78
N ASN A 61 -6.37 -6.60 -1.65
CA ASN A 61 -6.39 -5.95 -0.34
C ASN A 61 -5.10 -5.18 -0.07
N ILE A 62 -4.95 -4.02 -0.68
CA ILE A 62 -3.82 -3.14 -0.39
C ILE A 62 -4.18 -2.17 0.73
N PHE A 63 -3.17 -1.73 1.50
CA PHE A 63 -3.36 -0.81 2.62
C PHE A 63 -2.38 0.35 2.51
N TYR A 64 -2.80 1.49 3.01
CA TYR A 64 -1.95 2.67 3.19
C TYR A 64 -1.72 2.86 4.69
N GLN A 65 -0.46 2.99 5.09
CA GLN A 65 -0.09 3.16 6.49
C GLN A 65 0.84 4.35 6.65
N GLU A 66 0.46 5.26 7.54
CA GLU A 66 1.33 6.33 8.02
C GLU A 66 1.89 5.92 9.39
N GLY A 67 3.17 6.11 9.59
CA GLY A 67 3.79 5.78 10.87
C GLY A 67 4.16 4.30 11.02
N PRO A 68 4.75 3.95 12.17
CA PRO A 68 5.38 2.64 12.35
C PRO A 68 4.42 1.47 12.21
N PHE A 69 4.88 0.41 11.57
CA PHE A 69 4.08 -0.81 11.34
C PHE A 69 4.97 -2.04 11.16
N TRP A 70 4.32 -3.19 11.19
CA TRP A 70 4.91 -4.48 10.85
C TRP A 70 4.02 -5.18 9.83
N THR A 71 4.61 -5.92 8.88
CA THR A 71 3.86 -6.81 7.99
C THR A 71 4.36 -8.24 8.17
N VAL A 72 3.42 -9.20 8.14
CA VAL A 72 3.76 -10.62 8.20
C VAL A 72 4.32 -11.10 6.85
N ASP A 73 4.79 -12.34 6.79
CA ASP A 73 5.44 -12.91 5.61
C ASP A 73 4.54 -13.03 4.38
N THR A 74 3.21 -12.95 4.54
CA THR A 74 2.26 -12.94 3.43
C THR A 74 1.93 -11.54 2.92
N MET A 75 2.60 -10.51 3.45
CA MET A 75 2.43 -9.11 3.03
C MET A 75 3.75 -8.50 2.68
N PHE A 76 3.79 -7.79 1.54
CA PHE A 76 4.89 -6.88 1.21
C PHE A 76 4.63 -5.52 1.83
N TRP A 77 5.71 -4.78 2.10
CA TRP A 77 5.66 -3.34 2.36
C TRP A 77 6.54 -2.62 1.35
N THR A 78 6.46 -1.30 1.27
CA THR A 78 7.15 -0.54 0.23
C THR A 78 7.86 0.67 0.80
N GLU A 79 9.03 0.98 0.23
CA GLU A 79 9.73 2.24 0.46
C GLU A 79 9.45 3.14 -0.74
N ILE A 80 8.74 4.24 -0.51
CA ILE A 80 8.25 5.12 -1.58
C ILE A 80 9.21 6.28 -1.77
N ASP A 81 9.59 6.54 -3.03
CA ASP A 81 10.41 7.70 -3.36
C ASP A 81 9.53 8.93 -3.50
N LYS A 82 9.45 9.72 -2.43
CA LYS A 82 8.60 10.92 -2.35
C LYS A 82 9.05 12.04 -3.28
N ALA A 83 10.27 11.98 -3.80
CA ALA A 83 10.74 12.93 -4.80
C ALA A 83 10.10 12.70 -6.16
N LYS A 84 9.58 11.50 -6.40
CA LYS A 84 8.99 11.09 -7.69
C LYS A 84 7.48 10.97 -7.63
N VAL A 85 6.93 10.57 -6.49
CA VAL A 85 5.51 10.24 -6.37
C VAL A 85 4.97 10.66 -5.01
N GLU A 86 3.72 11.10 -4.99
CA GLU A 86 3.00 11.37 -3.76
C GLU A 86 2.36 10.06 -3.29
N PRO A 87 2.62 9.59 -2.04
CA PRO A 87 2.21 8.26 -1.59
C PRO A 87 0.71 7.99 -1.63
N LYS A 88 -0.12 8.95 -1.21
CA LYS A 88 -1.58 8.79 -1.25
C LYS A 88 -2.11 8.73 -2.67
N PHE A 89 -1.57 9.56 -3.57
CA PHE A 89 -1.93 9.52 -4.98
C PHE A 89 -1.63 8.13 -5.56
N LEU A 90 -0.43 7.61 -5.27
CA LEU A 90 -0.05 6.29 -5.75
C LEU A 90 -0.97 5.20 -5.18
N PHE A 91 -1.31 5.29 -3.91
CA PHE A 91 -2.23 4.34 -3.29
C PHE A 91 -3.58 4.32 -4.00
N TYR A 92 -4.18 5.50 -4.24
CA TYR A 92 -5.46 5.59 -4.94
C TYR A 92 -5.37 5.01 -6.36
N GLN A 93 -4.27 5.28 -7.06
CA GLN A 93 -4.07 4.73 -8.40
C GLN A 93 -3.97 3.21 -8.37
N LEU A 94 -3.26 2.65 -7.38
CA LEU A 94 -3.12 1.20 -7.24
C LEU A 94 -4.43 0.51 -6.87
N THR A 95 -5.37 1.21 -6.21
CA THR A 95 -6.70 0.64 -5.95
C THR A 95 -7.48 0.35 -7.23
N LEU A 96 -7.10 0.98 -8.35
CA LEU A 96 -7.73 0.77 -9.65
C LEU A 96 -7.11 -0.40 -10.43
N VAL A 97 -6.00 -0.95 -9.96
CA VAL A 97 -5.34 -2.09 -10.59
C VAL A 97 -5.95 -3.38 -10.04
N ASP A 98 -6.30 -4.29 -10.94
CA ASP A 98 -6.77 -5.63 -10.54
C ASP A 98 -5.55 -6.53 -10.32
N LEU A 99 -5.08 -6.60 -9.07
CA LEU A 99 -3.92 -7.39 -8.71
C LEU A 99 -4.18 -8.90 -8.82
N GLU A 100 -5.44 -9.33 -8.72
CA GLU A 100 -5.81 -10.73 -8.92
C GLU A 100 -5.45 -11.22 -10.33
N ASN A 101 -5.51 -10.35 -11.34
CA ASN A 101 -5.10 -10.68 -12.71
C ASN A 101 -3.59 -10.92 -12.85
N LEU A 102 -2.80 -10.50 -11.86
CA LEU A 102 -1.34 -10.66 -11.85
C LEU A 102 -0.90 -11.89 -11.05
N ASN A 103 -1.86 -12.69 -10.61
CA ASN A 103 -1.63 -13.90 -9.82
C ASN A 103 -0.71 -14.88 -10.58
N VAL A 104 0.36 -15.31 -9.92
CA VAL A 104 1.29 -16.32 -10.44
C VAL A 104 1.23 -17.63 -9.66
N GLY A 105 0.37 -17.71 -8.63
CA GLY A 105 0.19 -18.92 -7.84
C GLY A 105 -0.80 -19.88 -8.48
N SER A 106 -0.62 -21.18 -8.24
CA SER A 106 -1.52 -22.22 -8.74
C SER A 106 -2.58 -22.62 -7.72
N ALA A 107 -2.18 -22.94 -6.50
CA ALA A 107 -3.08 -23.36 -5.42
C ALA A 107 -3.51 -22.19 -4.53
N VAL A 108 -2.57 -21.28 -4.24
CA VAL A 108 -2.81 -20.07 -3.44
C VAL A 108 -2.49 -18.85 -4.29
N PRO A 109 -3.41 -17.86 -4.39
CA PRO A 109 -3.10 -16.63 -5.11
C PRO A 109 -1.83 -15.98 -4.56
N SER A 110 -0.92 -15.59 -5.45
CA SER A 110 0.40 -15.06 -5.08
C SER A 110 0.86 -13.98 -6.05
N LEU A 111 1.59 -13.01 -5.51
CA LEU A 111 2.33 -12.00 -6.27
C LEU A 111 3.82 -12.12 -5.99
N THR A 112 4.63 -11.73 -6.97
CA THR A 112 6.09 -11.68 -6.83
C THR A 112 6.58 -10.25 -6.99
N VAL A 113 7.78 -9.97 -6.46
CA VAL A 113 8.38 -8.63 -6.58
C VAL A 113 8.54 -8.21 -8.04
N PRO A 114 9.05 -9.05 -8.96
CA PRO A 114 9.16 -8.63 -10.36
C PRO A 114 7.82 -8.29 -11.01
N VAL A 115 6.75 -9.02 -10.70
CA VAL A 115 5.42 -8.75 -11.24
C VAL A 115 4.89 -7.41 -10.72
N ILE A 116 5.07 -7.13 -9.43
CA ILE A 116 4.66 -5.85 -8.84
C ILE A 116 5.46 -4.70 -9.44
N ASN A 117 6.78 -4.85 -9.55
CA ASN A 117 7.64 -3.82 -10.14
C ASN A 117 7.27 -3.48 -11.58
N ASP A 118 6.70 -4.43 -12.31
CA ASP A 118 6.35 -4.27 -13.73
C ASP A 118 4.97 -3.64 -13.96
N ILE A 119 4.23 -3.32 -12.91
CA ILE A 119 2.93 -2.66 -13.03
C ILE A 119 3.10 -1.30 -13.68
N ASP A 120 2.32 -1.04 -14.73
CA ASP A 120 2.32 0.25 -15.41
C ASP A 120 1.54 1.28 -14.61
N ILE A 121 2.13 2.45 -14.39
CA ILE A 121 1.48 3.58 -13.74
C ILE A 121 1.67 4.83 -14.59
N THR A 122 0.70 5.73 -14.51
CA THR A 122 0.74 7.01 -15.23
C THR A 122 0.66 8.13 -14.20
N LEU A 123 1.68 8.99 -14.18
CA LEU A 123 1.79 10.05 -13.17
C LEU A 123 1.75 11.44 -13.80
N PRO A 124 0.87 12.32 -13.32
CA PRO A 124 0.98 13.76 -13.62
C PRO A 124 2.16 14.35 -12.85
N PRO A 125 2.51 15.64 -13.07
CA PRO A 125 3.53 16.31 -12.27
C PRO A 125 3.23 16.21 -10.77
N LEU A 126 4.28 16.22 -9.96
CA LEU A 126 4.18 15.97 -8.52
C LEU A 126 3.23 16.94 -7.80
N ASP A 127 3.22 18.21 -8.17
CA ASP A 127 2.31 19.21 -7.58
C ASP A 127 0.85 18.87 -7.85
N GLU A 128 0.54 18.36 -9.04
CA GLU A 128 -0.82 17.92 -9.38
C GLU A 128 -1.18 16.65 -8.62
N GLN A 129 -0.25 15.71 -8.45
CA GLN A 129 -0.46 14.52 -7.61
C GLN A 129 -0.87 14.92 -6.19
N LYS A 130 -0.15 15.88 -5.62
CA LYS A 130 -0.43 16.37 -4.26
C LYS A 130 -1.81 17.02 -4.17
N ARG A 131 -2.19 17.80 -5.17
CA ARG A 131 -3.51 18.44 -5.20
C ARG A 131 -4.63 17.40 -5.29
N ILE A 132 -4.49 16.41 -6.16
CA ILE A 132 -5.47 15.34 -6.33
C ILE A 132 -5.56 14.50 -5.05
N ALA A 133 -4.43 14.12 -4.47
CA ALA A 133 -4.39 13.35 -3.23
C ALA A 133 -5.08 14.09 -2.08
N GLY A 134 -4.90 15.41 -2.00
CA GLY A 134 -5.57 16.24 -1.01
C GLY A 134 -7.08 16.21 -1.14
N VAL A 135 -7.60 16.32 -2.37
CA VAL A 135 -9.04 16.26 -2.63
C VAL A 135 -9.61 14.88 -2.27
N LEU A 136 -8.94 13.81 -2.71
CA LEU A 136 -9.39 12.44 -2.43
C LEU A 136 -9.36 12.12 -0.93
N SER A 137 -8.34 12.58 -0.21
CA SER A 137 -8.24 12.41 1.24
C SER A 137 -9.38 13.13 1.96
N SER A 138 -9.72 14.34 1.53
CA SER A 138 -10.84 15.09 2.10
C SER A 138 -12.17 14.37 1.90
N LEU A 139 -12.38 13.76 0.74
CA LEU A 139 -13.59 12.98 0.46
C LEU A 139 -13.67 11.74 1.33
N ASP A 140 -12.56 11.01 1.50
CA ASP A 140 -12.50 9.85 2.38
C ASP A 140 -12.82 10.21 3.82
N ASP A 141 -12.28 11.32 4.31
CA ASP A 141 -12.54 11.80 5.68
C ASP A 141 -14.02 12.15 5.88
N LYS A 142 -14.65 12.76 4.88
CA LYS A 142 -16.08 13.07 4.93
C LYS A 142 -16.95 11.81 4.93
N ILE A 143 -16.61 10.82 4.14
CA ILE A 143 -17.32 9.54 4.10
C ILE A 143 -17.21 8.84 5.45
N ASP A 144 -16.03 8.81 6.06
CA ASP A 144 -15.83 8.22 7.39
C ASP A 144 -16.67 8.93 8.45
N LEU A 145 -16.73 10.27 8.42
CA LEU A 145 -17.53 11.04 9.36
C LEU A 145 -19.02 10.73 9.21
N LEU A 146 -19.52 10.67 7.97
CA LEU A 146 -20.93 10.33 7.71
C LEU A 146 -21.26 8.92 8.18
N ASN A 147 -20.37 7.98 7.98
CA ASN A 147 -20.58 6.59 8.43
C ASN A 147 -20.64 6.52 9.97
N ARG A 148 -19.83 7.31 10.68
CA ARG A 148 -19.86 7.37 12.14
C ARG A 148 -21.17 7.97 12.66
N GLU A 149 -21.71 8.97 11.98
CA GLU A 149 -22.97 9.61 12.37
C GLU A 149 -24.17 8.69 12.19
N ASN A 150 -24.08 7.72 11.31
CA ASN A 150 -25.16 6.78 10.98
C ASN A 150 -25.10 5.48 11.80
N GLU A 151 -24.12 5.33 12.65
CA GLU A 151 -24.01 4.16 13.53
C GLU A 151 -24.88 4.27 14.77
#